data_e86a852af9df32aa943bef65fc99acbd
#
_entry.id   e86a852af9df32aa943bef65fc99acbd
#
_cell.length_a   1.000
_cell.length_b   1.000
_cell.length_c   1.000
_cell.angle_alpha   90.00
_cell.angle_beta   90.00
_cell.angle_gamma   90.00
#
_symmetry.space_group_name_H-M   'P 1'
#
loop_
_entity.id
_entity.type
_entity.pdbx_description
1 polymer ?
#
loop_
_entity_poly.entity_id
_entity_poly.type
_entity_poly.pdbx_seq_one_letter_code
_entity_poly.pdbx_strand_id
1 'polypeptide(L)'
;MIRYWLWLATREGIGVRKMHLLLRHFSTPEQIWLADEDALRQVDGLGKAPSLLDKGLDGAVEIQDECFRQDIRVLTIQDAAYPERLRNVDDAPLVLYCRGTLPDFDAEPVISVVGTRKASAYGLLQAKQLCYQLGRMGAVIISGGAYGIDTMALRGALSAGNPVAAVLGCGVDVVYPASNAGLFRDICAHGCLISEYPPGTPALGAHFPVRNRILSGLALGVLVVEAPRKSGALITANHALEQGRDVFTLPANVGSPTCEGNLQLLKDGAILVEEGWDVMQEYVHLYPDKIRRRSRPIAMTLTEDEQKEQSQRAERTERAERSVAELPGVRRNDDKKVIDKPQKRHYID
;
A
#
# COMPACT_ATOMS: atom_id res chain seq x y z
N MET A 1 11.68 17.52 -21.04
CA MET A 1 12.03 17.31 -19.61
C MET A 1 11.52 15.98 -19.06
N ILE A 2 10.23 15.64 -19.20
CA ILE A 2 9.63 14.42 -18.60
C ILE A 2 10.31 13.11 -19.06
N ARG A 3 10.71 12.98 -20.31
CA ARG A 3 11.37 11.79 -20.87
C ARG A 3 12.64 11.37 -20.11
N TYR A 4 13.39 12.32 -19.53
CA TYR A 4 14.58 11.98 -18.74
C TYR A 4 14.21 11.40 -17.37
N TRP A 5 13.09 11.86 -16.78
CA TRP A 5 12.53 11.24 -15.57
C TRP A 5 12.07 9.81 -15.83
N LEU A 6 11.35 9.57 -16.94
CA LEU A 6 10.88 8.26 -17.35
C LEU A 6 12.07 7.33 -17.66
N TRP A 7 13.08 7.85 -18.38
CA TRP A 7 14.31 7.12 -18.66
C TRP A 7 15.00 6.70 -17.35
N LEU A 8 15.21 7.61 -16.40
CA LEU A 8 15.86 7.29 -15.13
C LEU A 8 15.05 6.28 -14.30
N ALA A 9 13.74 6.48 -14.17
CA ALA A 9 12.85 5.64 -13.37
C ALA A 9 12.75 4.20 -13.89
N THR A 10 13.11 3.95 -15.16
CA THR A 10 13.04 2.62 -15.80
C THR A 10 14.40 1.95 -15.96
N ARG A 11 15.48 2.50 -15.38
CA ARG A 11 16.81 1.88 -15.49
C ARG A 11 16.92 0.60 -14.68
N GLU A 12 17.24 -0.49 -15.37
CA GLU A 12 17.44 -1.79 -14.74
C GLU A 12 18.61 -1.79 -13.77
N GLY A 13 18.46 -2.45 -12.63
CA GLY A 13 19.49 -2.56 -11.59
C GLY A 13 19.73 -1.27 -10.79
N ILE A 14 19.00 -0.18 -11.08
CA ILE A 14 19.06 1.08 -10.34
C ILE A 14 17.80 1.20 -9.48
N GLY A 15 17.93 0.88 -8.18
CA GLY A 15 16.82 1.09 -7.24
C GLY A 15 16.63 2.55 -6.90
N VAL A 16 15.44 2.90 -6.40
CA VAL A 16 15.03 4.29 -6.10
C VAL A 16 16.04 5.04 -5.22
N ARG A 17 16.65 4.40 -4.22
CA ARG A 17 17.70 5.02 -3.38
C ARG A 17 18.92 5.46 -4.18
N LYS A 18 19.34 4.66 -5.16
CA LYS A 18 20.46 5.04 -6.08
C LYS A 18 20.03 6.17 -7.01
N MET A 19 18.78 6.20 -7.44
CA MET A 19 18.24 7.31 -8.24
C MET A 19 18.26 8.62 -7.46
N HIS A 20 17.87 8.61 -6.19
CA HIS A 20 18.00 9.78 -5.30
C HIS A 20 19.46 10.19 -5.08
N LEU A 21 20.37 9.23 -4.95
CA LEU A 21 21.80 9.50 -4.84
C LEU A 21 22.32 10.24 -6.09
N LEU A 22 21.94 9.79 -7.28
CA LEU A 22 22.25 10.44 -8.55
C LEU A 22 21.69 11.85 -8.63
N LEU A 23 20.44 12.05 -8.24
CA LEU A 23 19.79 13.38 -8.24
C LEU A 23 20.44 14.36 -7.26
N ARG A 24 20.94 13.87 -6.12
CA ARG A 24 21.72 14.71 -5.19
C ARG A 24 23.05 15.18 -5.79
N HIS A 25 23.67 14.35 -6.64
CA HIS A 25 24.94 14.68 -7.26
C HIS A 25 24.78 15.54 -8.52
N PHE A 26 23.84 15.18 -9.40
CA PHE A 26 23.65 15.82 -10.71
C PHE A 26 22.52 16.84 -10.78
N SER A 27 21.70 16.95 -9.74
CA SER A 27 20.53 17.85 -9.63
C SER A 27 19.36 17.54 -10.57
N THR A 28 19.59 17.10 -11.80
CA THR A 28 18.52 16.79 -12.77
C THR A 28 18.73 15.46 -13.49
N PRO A 29 17.67 14.76 -13.92
CA PRO A 29 17.79 13.52 -14.69
C PRO A 29 18.46 13.75 -16.06
N GLU A 30 18.35 14.94 -16.64
CA GLU A 30 19.02 15.29 -17.89
C GLU A 30 20.53 15.33 -17.72
N GLN A 31 21.04 15.88 -16.61
CA GLN A 31 22.46 15.86 -16.30
C GLN A 31 22.98 14.43 -16.08
N ILE A 32 22.18 13.57 -15.44
CA ILE A 32 22.50 12.14 -15.29
C ILE A 32 22.55 11.46 -16.67
N TRP A 33 21.62 11.79 -17.56
CA TRP A 33 21.59 11.26 -18.91
C TRP A 33 22.81 11.72 -19.72
N LEU A 34 23.29 12.95 -19.55
CA LEU A 34 24.49 13.49 -20.22
C LEU A 34 25.81 12.96 -19.63
N ALA A 35 25.81 12.46 -18.39
CA ALA A 35 26.98 11.99 -17.70
C ALA A 35 27.62 10.80 -18.43
N ASP A 36 28.93 10.81 -18.56
CA ASP A 36 29.73 9.69 -19.03
C ASP A 36 30.04 8.70 -17.88
N GLU A 37 30.77 7.64 -18.20
CA GLU A 37 31.12 6.61 -17.21
C GLU A 37 32.01 7.17 -16.09
N ASP A 38 32.91 8.09 -16.40
CA ASP A 38 33.86 8.63 -15.42
C ASP A 38 33.13 9.57 -14.44
N ALA A 39 32.19 10.38 -14.91
CA ALA A 39 31.33 11.20 -14.07
C ALA A 39 30.44 10.34 -13.16
N LEU A 40 29.87 9.23 -13.66
CA LEU A 40 29.06 8.32 -12.88
C LEU A 40 29.88 7.59 -11.80
N ARG A 41 31.15 7.26 -12.06
CA ARG A 41 32.06 6.65 -11.08
C ARG A 41 32.36 7.55 -9.87
N GLN A 42 32.22 8.87 -10.03
CA GLN A 42 32.45 9.83 -8.93
C GLN A 42 31.28 9.86 -7.93
N VAL A 43 30.16 9.21 -8.22
CA VAL A 43 29.00 9.16 -7.31
C VAL A 43 29.23 8.06 -6.26
N ASP A 44 29.54 8.49 -5.04
CA ASP A 44 29.76 7.57 -3.92
C ASP A 44 28.53 6.70 -3.67
N GLY A 45 28.75 5.38 -3.51
CA GLY A 45 27.67 4.43 -3.23
C GLY A 45 26.87 3.97 -4.45
N LEU A 46 27.08 4.52 -5.65
CA LEU A 46 26.37 4.10 -6.87
C LEU A 46 26.75 2.66 -7.26
N GLY A 47 28.03 2.33 -7.21
CA GLY A 47 28.57 1.06 -7.69
C GLY A 47 28.44 0.92 -9.21
N LYS A 48 28.42 -0.34 -9.71
CA LYS A 48 28.24 -0.57 -11.15
C LYS A 48 26.82 -0.23 -11.59
N ALA A 49 26.68 0.57 -12.63
CA ALA A 49 25.41 1.07 -13.16
C ALA A 49 25.41 1.09 -14.71
N PRO A 50 25.65 -0.05 -15.39
CA PRO A 50 25.82 -0.08 -16.85
C PRO A 50 24.57 0.39 -17.61
N SER A 51 23.38 0.24 -17.05
CA SER A 51 22.12 0.69 -17.66
C SER A 51 22.03 2.22 -17.80
N LEU A 52 22.81 2.99 -17.03
CA LEU A 52 22.89 4.44 -17.16
C LEU A 52 23.73 4.90 -18.38
N LEU A 53 24.49 4.01 -18.97
CA LEU A 53 25.27 4.29 -20.19
C LEU A 53 24.42 4.11 -21.45
N ASP A 54 23.30 3.40 -21.36
CA ASP A 54 22.30 3.36 -22.40
C ASP A 54 21.53 4.67 -22.44
N LYS A 55 21.80 5.49 -23.43
CA LYS A 55 21.21 6.83 -23.63
C LYS A 55 19.96 6.82 -24.54
N GLY A 56 19.44 5.64 -24.90
CA GLY A 56 18.22 5.49 -25.66
C GLY A 56 17.03 6.09 -24.90
N LEU A 57 16.23 6.93 -25.56
CA LEU A 57 15.03 7.54 -24.99
C LEU A 57 13.74 6.95 -25.57
N ASP A 58 13.83 6.02 -26.52
CA ASP A 58 12.66 5.46 -27.23
C ASP A 58 11.64 4.85 -26.25
N GLY A 59 12.10 4.05 -25.29
CA GLY A 59 11.22 3.50 -24.27
C GLY A 59 10.56 4.54 -23.37
N ALA A 60 11.25 5.65 -23.08
CA ALA A 60 10.66 6.76 -22.32
C ALA A 60 9.61 7.52 -23.14
N VAL A 61 9.83 7.65 -24.45
CA VAL A 61 8.86 8.25 -25.39
C VAL A 61 7.64 7.36 -25.51
N GLU A 62 7.83 6.05 -25.69
CA GLU A 62 6.72 5.08 -25.76
C GLU A 62 5.84 5.12 -24.49
N ILE A 63 6.45 5.18 -23.29
CA ILE A 63 5.71 5.33 -22.04
C ILE A 63 4.94 6.64 -22.00
N GLN A 64 5.56 7.74 -22.42
CA GLN A 64 4.91 9.05 -22.47
C GLN A 64 3.70 9.05 -23.41
N ASP A 65 3.83 8.47 -24.61
CA ASP A 65 2.77 8.37 -25.60
C ASP A 65 1.63 7.45 -25.12
N GLU A 66 1.96 6.35 -24.42
CA GLU A 66 0.96 5.47 -23.82
C GLU A 66 0.19 6.18 -22.71
N CYS A 67 0.87 6.93 -21.85
CA CYS A 67 0.21 7.73 -20.81
C CYS A 67 -0.75 8.75 -21.43
N PHE A 68 -0.34 9.43 -22.51
CA PHE A 68 -1.20 10.38 -23.21
C PHE A 68 -2.44 9.70 -23.82
N ARG A 69 -2.27 8.54 -24.48
CA ARG A 69 -3.38 7.79 -25.10
C ARG A 69 -4.42 7.29 -24.08
N GLN A 70 -3.97 6.96 -22.86
CA GLN A 70 -4.83 6.39 -21.83
C GLN A 70 -5.30 7.41 -20.77
N ASP A 71 -5.06 8.70 -20.97
CA ASP A 71 -5.35 9.77 -20.00
C ASP A 71 -4.73 9.49 -18.61
N ILE A 72 -3.47 9.05 -18.63
CA ILE A 72 -2.67 8.81 -17.41
C ILE A 72 -1.78 10.04 -17.18
N ARG A 73 -2.00 10.71 -16.07
CA ARG A 73 -1.15 11.82 -15.63
C ARG A 73 0.16 11.28 -15.07
N VAL A 74 1.27 11.83 -15.53
CA VAL A 74 2.61 11.53 -14.99
C VAL A 74 3.04 12.68 -14.10
N LEU A 75 3.41 12.36 -12.85
CA LEU A 75 3.96 13.30 -11.88
C LEU A 75 5.38 12.91 -11.55
N THR A 76 6.28 13.87 -11.60
CA THR A 76 7.66 13.71 -11.13
C THR A 76 7.81 14.26 -9.72
N ILE A 77 8.81 13.79 -8.99
CA ILE A 77 9.06 14.26 -7.62
C ILE A 77 9.31 15.78 -7.52
N GLN A 78 9.63 16.45 -8.65
CA GLN A 78 9.82 17.89 -8.71
C GLN A 78 8.54 18.68 -8.98
N ASP A 79 7.46 18.01 -9.40
CA ASP A 79 6.20 18.70 -9.71
C ASP A 79 5.55 19.23 -8.42
N ALA A 80 4.96 20.43 -8.51
CA ALA A 80 4.26 21.05 -7.38
C ALA A 80 3.07 20.21 -6.88
N ALA A 81 2.44 19.43 -7.78
CA ALA A 81 1.33 18.55 -7.45
C ALA A 81 1.77 17.17 -6.88
N TYR A 82 3.09 16.91 -6.80
CA TYR A 82 3.59 15.70 -6.16
C TYR A 82 3.43 15.83 -4.64
N PRO A 83 2.79 14.87 -3.93
CA PRO A 83 2.51 14.99 -2.51
C PRO A 83 3.79 15.21 -1.69
N GLU A 84 3.84 16.32 -0.93
CA GLU A 84 5.02 16.69 -0.14
C GLU A 84 5.31 15.65 0.95
N ARG A 85 4.23 15.12 1.55
CA ARG A 85 4.33 14.06 2.55
C ARG A 85 5.05 12.82 2.01
N LEU A 86 4.80 12.45 0.75
CA LEU A 86 5.51 11.34 0.09
C LEU A 86 6.91 11.75 -0.37
N ARG A 87 7.12 13.01 -0.80
CA ARG A 87 8.44 13.52 -1.22
C ARG A 87 9.47 13.43 -0.10
N ASN A 88 9.01 13.56 1.15
CA ASN A 88 9.85 13.53 2.36
C ASN A 88 10.21 12.10 2.83
N VAL A 89 9.81 11.05 2.11
CA VAL A 89 10.22 9.67 2.38
C VAL A 89 11.56 9.38 1.69
N ASP A 90 12.49 8.72 2.38
CA ASP A 90 13.85 8.46 1.91
C ASP A 90 13.92 7.77 0.53
N ASP A 91 12.96 6.91 0.25
CA ASP A 91 12.84 6.16 -0.99
C ASP A 91 11.57 6.53 -1.77
N ALA A 92 11.21 7.83 -1.76
CA ALA A 92 10.09 8.35 -2.53
C ALA A 92 10.20 7.99 -4.03
N PRO A 93 9.12 7.53 -4.69
CA PRO A 93 9.17 7.25 -6.11
C PRO A 93 9.46 8.51 -6.92
N LEU A 94 10.37 8.44 -7.89
CA LEU A 94 10.72 9.58 -8.72
C LEU A 94 9.58 10.00 -9.65
N VAL A 95 8.76 9.03 -10.04
CA VAL A 95 7.63 9.20 -10.95
C VAL A 95 6.42 8.47 -10.39
N LEU A 96 5.27 9.12 -10.47
CA LEU A 96 3.96 8.54 -10.20
C LEU A 96 3.11 8.62 -11.47
N TYR A 97 2.46 7.50 -11.78
CA TYR A 97 1.43 7.41 -12.81
C TYR A 97 0.07 7.45 -12.11
N CYS A 98 -0.79 8.38 -12.53
CA CYS A 98 -2.08 8.63 -11.90
C CYS A 98 -3.21 8.58 -12.93
N ARG A 99 -4.26 7.81 -12.63
CA ARG A 99 -5.47 7.72 -13.46
C ARG A 99 -6.69 8.09 -12.63
N GLY A 100 -7.47 9.07 -13.12
CA GLY A 100 -8.56 9.71 -12.38
C GLY A 100 -8.15 11.05 -11.78
N THR A 101 -8.92 11.55 -10.81
CA THR A 101 -8.68 12.85 -10.17
C THR A 101 -7.84 12.68 -8.92
N LEU A 102 -6.61 13.17 -8.95
CA LEU A 102 -5.69 13.11 -7.81
C LEU A 102 -6.21 14.02 -6.68
N PRO A 103 -6.48 13.48 -5.48
CA PRO A 103 -6.79 14.30 -4.31
C PRO A 103 -5.58 15.16 -3.92
N ASP A 104 -5.83 16.30 -3.30
CA ASP A 104 -4.78 17.08 -2.65
C ASP A 104 -4.40 16.42 -1.31
N PHE A 105 -3.46 15.48 -1.36
CA PHE A 105 -3.07 14.69 -0.20
C PHE A 105 -2.47 15.52 0.94
N ASP A 106 -1.87 16.66 0.64
CA ASP A 106 -1.25 17.51 1.66
C ASP A 106 -2.27 18.39 2.37
N ALA A 107 -3.32 18.79 1.65
CA ALA A 107 -4.43 19.56 2.20
C ALA A 107 -5.49 18.72 2.94
N GLU A 108 -5.49 17.39 2.75
CA GLU A 108 -6.53 16.51 3.30
C GLU A 108 -5.99 15.57 4.40
N PRO A 109 -6.83 15.19 5.40
CA PRO A 109 -6.48 14.12 6.32
C PRO A 109 -6.54 12.77 5.60
N VAL A 110 -5.38 12.16 5.35
CA VAL A 110 -5.24 10.91 4.59
C VAL A 110 -4.96 9.75 5.52
N ILE A 111 -5.77 8.70 5.46
CA ILE A 111 -5.58 7.46 6.23
C ILE A 111 -5.40 6.29 5.28
N SER A 112 -4.30 5.57 5.46
CA SER A 112 -4.04 4.32 4.76
C SER A 112 -4.70 3.16 5.50
N VAL A 113 -5.50 2.35 4.81
CA VAL A 113 -6.18 1.21 5.44
C VAL A 113 -5.74 -0.07 4.74
N VAL A 114 -5.20 -1.00 5.52
CA VAL A 114 -4.61 -2.24 5.01
C VAL A 114 -5.02 -3.45 5.85
N GLY A 115 -4.86 -4.63 5.26
CA GLY A 115 -5.09 -5.86 5.99
C GLY A 115 -4.91 -7.11 5.14
N THR A 116 -5.32 -8.23 5.70
CA THR A 116 -5.19 -9.52 5.05
C THR A 116 -6.08 -9.65 3.83
N ARG A 117 -5.57 -10.38 2.83
CA ARG A 117 -6.36 -10.78 1.66
C ARG A 117 -7.38 -11.88 1.99
N LYS A 118 -7.15 -12.65 3.06
CA LYS A 118 -8.02 -13.72 3.55
C LYS A 118 -8.71 -13.29 4.85
N ALA A 119 -9.47 -12.19 4.78
CA ALA A 119 -10.13 -11.60 5.92
C ALA A 119 -11.36 -12.42 6.37
N SER A 120 -11.65 -12.39 7.66
CA SER A 120 -12.87 -12.91 8.23
C SER A 120 -14.08 -12.05 7.81
N ALA A 121 -15.31 -12.56 7.97
CA ALA A 121 -16.52 -11.76 7.76
C ALA A 121 -16.54 -10.50 8.66
N TYR A 122 -16.05 -10.66 9.89
CA TYR A 122 -15.91 -9.54 10.82
C TYR A 122 -14.91 -8.50 10.29
N GLY A 123 -13.71 -8.92 9.86
CA GLY A 123 -12.70 -8.02 9.32
C GLY A 123 -13.17 -7.24 8.09
N LEU A 124 -13.89 -7.92 7.17
CA LEU A 124 -14.46 -7.28 5.98
C LEU A 124 -15.51 -6.22 6.37
N LEU A 125 -16.40 -6.54 7.31
CA LEU A 125 -17.42 -5.62 7.78
C LEU A 125 -16.80 -4.42 8.50
N GLN A 126 -15.81 -4.65 9.38
CA GLN A 126 -15.12 -3.57 10.08
C GLN A 126 -14.37 -2.65 9.12
N ALA A 127 -13.67 -3.20 8.12
CA ALA A 127 -13.00 -2.39 7.10
C ALA A 127 -13.98 -1.45 6.38
N LYS A 128 -15.13 -1.98 5.94
CA LYS A 128 -16.18 -1.20 5.28
C LYS A 128 -16.76 -0.12 6.20
N GLN A 129 -17.11 -0.49 7.42
CA GLN A 129 -17.75 0.39 8.39
C GLN A 129 -16.82 1.51 8.86
N LEU A 130 -15.58 1.18 9.23
CA LEU A 130 -14.60 2.18 9.69
C LEU A 130 -14.23 3.15 8.57
N CYS A 131 -13.99 2.66 7.34
CA CYS A 131 -13.69 3.54 6.22
C CYS A 131 -14.86 4.43 5.81
N TYR A 132 -16.09 3.95 5.95
CA TYR A 132 -17.28 4.80 5.83
C TYR A 132 -17.31 5.90 6.90
N GLN A 133 -17.05 5.56 8.18
CA GLN A 133 -17.00 6.54 9.27
C GLN A 133 -15.88 7.57 9.03
N LEU A 134 -14.67 7.13 8.71
CA LEU A 134 -13.52 7.98 8.42
C LEU A 134 -13.83 8.95 7.27
N GLY A 135 -14.38 8.45 6.16
CA GLY A 135 -14.80 9.26 5.03
C GLY A 135 -15.88 10.28 5.44
N ARG A 136 -16.87 9.89 6.22
CA ARG A 136 -17.92 10.81 6.74
C ARG A 136 -17.36 11.89 7.66
N MET A 137 -16.20 11.68 8.26
CA MET A 137 -15.49 12.67 9.09
C MET A 137 -14.48 13.52 8.32
N GLY A 138 -14.35 13.30 7.00
CA GLY A 138 -13.53 14.12 6.11
C GLY A 138 -12.23 13.45 5.66
N ALA A 139 -11.95 12.20 6.04
CA ALA A 139 -10.71 11.53 5.63
C ALA A 139 -10.75 11.11 4.16
N VAL A 140 -9.63 11.27 3.47
CA VAL A 140 -9.31 10.57 2.23
C VAL A 140 -8.76 9.20 2.58
N ILE A 141 -9.40 8.14 2.08
CA ILE A 141 -8.94 6.77 2.33
C ILE A 141 -8.09 6.30 1.18
N ILE A 142 -6.91 5.79 1.51
CA ILE A 142 -6.04 5.12 0.55
C ILE A 142 -5.83 3.66 0.93
N SER A 143 -5.68 2.80 -0.08
CA SER A 143 -5.43 1.38 0.13
C SER A 143 -4.70 0.75 -1.06
N GLY A 144 -4.37 -0.52 -0.95
CA GLY A 144 -3.61 -1.24 -1.98
C GLY A 144 -4.44 -1.83 -3.10
N GLY A 145 -5.76 -1.75 -3.05
CA GLY A 145 -6.65 -2.34 -4.05
C GLY A 145 -6.61 -3.87 -4.12
N ALA A 146 -6.02 -4.54 -3.14
CA ALA A 146 -5.97 -6.00 -3.06
C ALA A 146 -7.31 -6.59 -2.64
N TYR A 147 -7.41 -7.92 -2.68
CA TYR A 147 -8.56 -8.62 -2.09
C TYR A 147 -8.73 -8.36 -0.59
N GLY A 148 -9.91 -8.60 -0.07
CA GLY A 148 -10.20 -8.61 1.36
C GLY A 148 -10.32 -7.21 1.94
N ILE A 149 -9.50 -6.89 2.92
CA ILE A 149 -9.60 -5.63 3.66
C ILE A 149 -9.49 -4.42 2.73
N ASP A 150 -8.52 -4.39 1.82
CA ASP A 150 -8.31 -3.25 0.91
C ASP A 150 -9.56 -2.95 0.06
N THR A 151 -10.16 -3.99 -0.51
CA THR A 151 -11.40 -3.87 -1.30
C THR A 151 -12.54 -3.27 -0.47
N MET A 152 -12.74 -3.77 0.75
CA MET A 152 -13.84 -3.33 1.61
C MET A 152 -13.60 -1.93 2.17
N ALA A 153 -12.36 -1.58 2.46
CA ALA A 153 -11.96 -0.23 2.87
C ALA A 153 -12.33 0.80 1.79
N LEU A 154 -11.93 0.54 0.55
CA LEU A 154 -12.22 1.43 -0.59
C LEU A 154 -13.72 1.52 -0.88
N ARG A 155 -14.48 0.41 -0.82
CA ARG A 155 -15.94 0.41 -0.97
C ARG A 155 -16.64 1.22 0.13
N GLY A 156 -16.18 1.06 1.38
CA GLY A 156 -16.69 1.82 2.53
C GLY A 156 -16.49 3.32 2.35
N ALA A 157 -15.31 3.73 1.95
CA ALA A 157 -14.96 5.12 1.70
C ALA A 157 -15.74 5.74 0.53
N LEU A 158 -15.86 5.02 -0.60
CA LEU A 158 -16.70 5.45 -1.73
C LEU A 158 -18.15 5.66 -1.32
N SER A 159 -18.69 4.77 -0.47
CA SER A 159 -20.05 4.91 0.07
C SER A 159 -20.25 6.14 0.96
N ALA A 160 -19.16 6.69 1.51
CA ALA A 160 -19.20 7.95 2.27
C ALA A 160 -19.23 9.20 1.37
N GLY A 161 -18.94 9.04 0.08
CA GLY A 161 -18.91 10.13 -0.91
C GLY A 161 -17.61 10.96 -0.89
N ASN A 162 -16.56 10.49 -0.20
CA ASN A 162 -15.28 11.15 -0.17
C ASN A 162 -14.32 10.61 -1.23
N PRO A 163 -13.33 11.43 -1.67
CA PRO A 163 -12.27 10.96 -2.54
C PRO A 163 -11.51 9.77 -1.95
N VAL A 164 -11.13 8.85 -2.81
CA VAL A 164 -10.34 7.66 -2.45
C VAL A 164 -9.15 7.51 -3.40
N ALA A 165 -8.11 6.81 -2.98
CA ALA A 165 -7.06 6.42 -3.89
C ALA A 165 -6.64 4.97 -3.68
N ALA A 166 -6.31 4.29 -4.77
CA ALA A 166 -5.66 2.99 -4.69
C ALA A 166 -4.24 3.08 -5.24
N VAL A 167 -3.26 2.71 -4.42
CA VAL A 167 -1.87 2.59 -4.85
C VAL A 167 -1.64 1.17 -5.35
N LEU A 168 -1.14 0.98 -6.57
CA LEU A 168 -1.05 -0.31 -7.22
C LEU A 168 0.40 -0.82 -7.31
N GLY A 169 0.57 -2.13 -7.32
CA GLY A 169 1.86 -2.80 -7.58
C GLY A 169 2.00 -3.27 -9.04
N CYS A 170 1.30 -2.61 -9.96
CA CYS A 170 1.30 -2.84 -11.40
C CYS A 170 0.98 -1.52 -12.11
N GLY A 171 0.99 -1.48 -13.44
CA GLY A 171 0.52 -0.30 -14.18
C GLY A 171 -0.91 0.07 -13.80
N VAL A 172 -1.24 1.38 -13.81
CA VAL A 172 -2.59 1.87 -13.47
C VAL A 172 -3.67 1.45 -14.46
N ASP A 173 -3.29 0.94 -15.60
CA ASP A 173 -4.10 0.35 -16.67
C ASP A 173 -4.32 -1.15 -16.48
N VAL A 174 -3.57 -1.79 -15.58
CA VAL A 174 -3.64 -3.23 -15.31
C VAL A 174 -4.57 -3.51 -14.14
N VAL A 175 -5.68 -4.20 -14.40
CA VAL A 175 -6.66 -4.56 -13.37
C VAL A 175 -6.21 -5.81 -12.61
N TYR A 176 -5.77 -5.63 -11.37
CA TYR A 176 -5.43 -6.72 -10.47
C TYR A 176 -5.85 -6.40 -9.02
N PRO A 177 -6.68 -7.27 -8.41
CA PRO A 177 -7.30 -8.48 -8.95
C PRO A 177 -8.42 -8.18 -9.98
N ALA A 178 -8.69 -9.13 -10.87
CA ALA A 178 -9.69 -8.94 -11.94
C ALA A 178 -11.11 -8.68 -11.40
N SER A 179 -11.47 -9.23 -10.23
CA SER A 179 -12.77 -8.98 -9.58
C SER A 179 -12.97 -7.51 -9.17
N ASN A 180 -11.89 -6.74 -9.00
CA ASN A 180 -11.94 -5.33 -8.63
C ASN A 180 -12.08 -4.37 -9.83
N ALA A 181 -12.36 -4.87 -11.04
CA ALA A 181 -12.52 -4.04 -12.23
C ALA A 181 -13.62 -2.96 -12.07
N GLY A 182 -14.77 -3.32 -11.45
CA GLY A 182 -15.83 -2.37 -11.11
C GLY A 182 -15.36 -1.32 -10.10
N LEU A 183 -14.74 -1.78 -9.01
CA LEU A 183 -14.21 -0.91 -7.98
C LEU A 183 -13.17 0.09 -8.53
N PHE A 184 -12.28 -0.34 -9.41
CA PHE A 184 -11.26 0.55 -9.99
C PHE A 184 -11.87 1.62 -10.91
N ARG A 185 -12.97 1.30 -11.64
CA ARG A 185 -13.74 2.30 -12.39
C ARG A 185 -14.36 3.34 -11.45
N ASP A 186 -14.96 2.89 -10.34
CA ASP A 186 -15.57 3.78 -9.35
C ASP A 186 -14.52 4.67 -8.68
N ILE A 187 -13.32 4.13 -8.40
CA ILE A 187 -12.19 4.90 -7.87
C ILE A 187 -11.76 5.97 -8.87
N CYS A 188 -11.61 5.66 -10.16
CA CYS A 188 -11.24 6.65 -11.17
C CYS A 188 -12.28 7.77 -11.30
N ALA A 189 -13.57 7.47 -11.05
CA ALA A 189 -14.65 8.46 -11.12
C ALA A 189 -14.68 9.40 -9.89
N HIS A 190 -14.21 8.97 -8.71
CA HIS A 190 -14.32 9.71 -7.46
C HIS A 190 -12.98 9.98 -6.77
N GLY A 191 -11.88 9.62 -7.41
CA GLY A 191 -10.53 9.73 -6.89
C GLY A 191 -9.52 9.23 -7.90
N CYS A 192 -8.49 8.44 -7.47
CA CYS A 192 -7.42 8.10 -8.40
C CYS A 192 -6.77 6.73 -8.12
N LEU A 193 -6.33 6.08 -9.19
CA LEU A 193 -5.37 4.98 -9.14
C LEU A 193 -3.96 5.58 -9.27
N ILE A 194 -3.03 5.10 -8.45
CA ILE A 194 -1.65 5.58 -8.40
C ILE A 194 -0.70 4.40 -8.51
N SER A 195 0.37 4.55 -9.27
CA SER A 195 1.45 3.57 -9.34
C SER A 195 2.80 4.24 -9.60
N GLU A 196 3.88 3.63 -9.13
CA GLU A 196 5.24 3.97 -9.56
C GLU A 196 5.69 3.19 -10.80
N TYR A 197 4.89 2.22 -11.23
CA TYR A 197 5.18 1.37 -12.38
C TYR A 197 4.53 1.92 -13.65
N PRO A 198 5.26 1.92 -14.79
CA PRO A 198 4.72 2.38 -16.09
C PRO A 198 3.47 1.60 -16.49
N PRO A 199 2.63 2.18 -17.37
CA PRO A 199 1.52 1.46 -18.00
C PRO A 199 1.97 0.13 -18.62
N GLY A 200 1.09 -0.87 -18.58
CA GLY A 200 1.38 -2.22 -19.07
C GLY A 200 2.20 -3.10 -18.12
N THR A 201 2.75 -2.56 -17.03
CA THR A 201 3.54 -3.35 -16.08
C THR A 201 2.66 -4.38 -15.37
N PRO A 202 2.98 -5.70 -15.46
CA PRO A 202 2.17 -6.75 -14.87
C PRO A 202 2.22 -6.75 -13.34
N ALA A 203 1.20 -7.34 -12.70
CA ALA A 203 1.13 -7.52 -11.26
C ALA A 203 2.08 -8.64 -10.80
N LEU A 204 3.29 -8.30 -10.43
CA LEU A 204 4.31 -9.22 -9.92
C LEU A 204 4.33 -9.23 -8.40
N GLY A 205 4.51 -10.42 -7.80
CA GLY A 205 4.52 -10.58 -6.35
C GLY A 205 5.51 -9.69 -5.61
N ALA A 206 6.68 -9.45 -6.21
CA ALA A 206 7.74 -8.60 -5.65
C ALA A 206 7.38 -7.10 -5.60
N HIS A 207 6.45 -6.64 -6.44
CA HIS A 207 6.07 -5.22 -6.49
C HIS A 207 5.22 -4.78 -5.29
N PHE A 208 4.40 -5.70 -4.71
CA PHE A 208 3.48 -5.35 -3.64
C PHE A 208 4.16 -4.88 -2.34
N PRO A 209 5.21 -5.58 -1.84
CA PRO A 209 5.95 -5.09 -0.67
C PRO A 209 6.62 -3.74 -0.92
N VAL A 210 7.20 -3.54 -2.11
CA VAL A 210 7.85 -2.27 -2.50
C VAL A 210 6.84 -1.13 -2.53
N ARG A 211 5.66 -1.34 -3.12
CA ARG A 211 4.57 -0.37 -3.19
C ARG A 211 4.10 0.11 -1.82
N ASN A 212 4.15 -0.75 -0.79
CA ASN A 212 3.56 -0.47 0.52
C ASN A 212 4.15 0.78 1.19
N ARG A 213 5.42 1.14 0.90
CA ARG A 213 6.02 2.39 1.40
C ARG A 213 5.31 3.65 0.89
N ILE A 214 4.66 3.57 -0.27
CA ILE A 214 3.89 4.68 -0.84
C ILE A 214 2.57 4.83 -0.10
N LEU A 215 1.93 3.73 0.32
CA LEU A 215 0.71 3.76 1.12
C LEU A 215 0.94 4.47 2.45
N SER A 216 2.00 4.13 3.17
CA SER A 216 2.35 4.81 4.43
C SER A 216 2.86 6.23 4.19
N GLY A 217 3.65 6.44 3.13
CA GLY A 217 4.23 7.74 2.78
C GLY A 217 3.21 8.82 2.44
N LEU A 218 2.08 8.46 1.83
CA LEU A 218 0.98 9.38 1.52
C LEU A 218 0.10 9.69 2.74
N ALA A 219 0.08 8.82 3.75
CA ALA A 219 -0.87 8.90 4.86
C ALA A 219 -0.31 9.64 6.08
N LEU A 220 -1.20 10.09 6.94
CA LEU A 220 -0.90 10.54 8.31
C LEU A 220 -0.68 9.32 9.21
N GLY A 221 -1.48 8.28 9.01
CA GLY A 221 -1.40 7.05 9.76
C GLY A 221 -1.93 5.85 8.97
N VAL A 222 -1.58 4.65 9.44
CA VAL A 222 -1.95 3.37 8.84
C VAL A 222 -2.85 2.59 9.78
N LEU A 223 -4.07 2.29 9.35
CA LEU A 223 -5.02 1.43 10.06
C LEU A 223 -4.89 -0.01 9.55
N VAL A 224 -4.44 -0.91 10.42
CA VAL A 224 -4.40 -2.36 10.16
C VAL A 224 -5.66 -3.00 10.73
N VAL A 225 -6.60 -3.41 9.86
CA VAL A 225 -7.90 -3.95 10.28
C VAL A 225 -7.78 -5.40 10.75
N GLU A 226 -7.17 -6.25 9.95
CA GLU A 226 -6.97 -7.66 10.26
C GLU A 226 -5.67 -8.16 9.60
N ALA A 227 -4.76 -8.71 10.38
CA ALA A 227 -3.46 -9.19 9.88
C ALA A 227 -2.98 -10.42 10.65
N PRO A 228 -2.77 -11.57 9.98
CA PRO A 228 -2.04 -12.68 10.56
C PRO A 228 -0.57 -12.32 10.81
N ARG A 229 0.13 -13.12 11.62
CA ARG A 229 1.51 -12.86 12.04
C ARG A 229 2.51 -12.66 10.89
N LYS A 230 2.27 -13.30 9.74
CA LYS A 230 3.06 -13.12 8.51
C LYS A 230 2.19 -12.49 7.43
N SER A 231 1.88 -11.21 7.59
CA SER A 231 1.02 -10.45 6.67
C SER A 231 1.79 -9.35 5.96
N GLY A 232 1.49 -9.14 4.67
CA GLY A 232 1.97 -7.96 3.94
C GLY A 232 1.51 -6.63 4.53
N ALA A 233 0.39 -6.62 5.26
CA ALA A 233 -0.09 -5.43 5.97
C ALA A 233 0.87 -4.98 7.08
N LEU A 234 1.55 -5.92 7.74
CA LEU A 234 2.57 -5.59 8.75
C LEU A 234 3.81 -4.93 8.14
N ILE A 235 4.11 -5.21 6.86
CA ILE A 235 5.18 -4.50 6.14
C ILE A 235 4.79 -3.02 5.99
N THR A 236 3.52 -2.73 5.67
CA THR A 236 3.04 -1.34 5.59
C THR A 236 3.09 -0.65 6.95
N ALA A 237 2.71 -1.34 8.03
CA ALA A 237 2.81 -0.81 9.39
C ALA A 237 4.27 -0.49 9.78
N ASN A 238 5.22 -1.36 9.42
CA ASN A 238 6.64 -1.11 9.67
C ASN A 238 7.15 0.11 8.88
N HIS A 239 6.79 0.24 7.60
CA HIS A 239 7.11 1.44 6.83
C HIS A 239 6.49 2.70 7.45
N ALA A 240 5.28 2.62 7.99
CA ALA A 240 4.64 3.73 8.69
C ALA A 240 5.50 4.19 9.89
N LEU A 241 5.94 3.26 10.73
CA LEU A 241 6.81 3.56 11.88
C LEU A 241 8.15 4.16 11.45
N GLU A 242 8.80 3.59 10.42
CA GLU A 242 10.06 4.11 9.87
C GLU A 242 9.91 5.53 9.30
N GLN A 243 8.72 5.86 8.79
CA GLN A 243 8.37 7.17 8.21
C GLN A 243 7.77 8.14 9.24
N GLY A 244 7.71 7.78 10.53
CA GLY A 244 7.13 8.61 11.59
C GLY A 244 5.61 8.80 11.45
N ARG A 245 4.89 7.78 10.96
CA ARG A 245 3.44 7.77 10.84
C ARG A 245 2.82 6.96 11.96
N ASP A 246 1.62 7.34 12.39
CA ASP A 246 0.89 6.59 13.39
C ASP A 246 0.44 5.23 12.86
N VAL A 247 0.38 4.25 13.77
CA VAL A 247 -0.15 2.92 13.46
C VAL A 247 -1.34 2.65 14.36
N PHE A 248 -2.44 2.31 13.73
CA PHE A 248 -3.72 2.01 14.35
C PHE A 248 -4.09 0.55 14.08
N THR A 249 -4.76 -0.08 15.03
CA THR A 249 -5.25 -1.44 14.81
C THR A 249 -6.48 -1.77 15.67
N LEU A 250 -7.27 -2.72 15.21
CA LEU A 250 -8.44 -3.19 15.94
C LEU A 250 -8.05 -4.18 17.03
N PRO A 251 -8.83 -4.25 18.14
CA PRO A 251 -8.70 -5.32 19.11
C PRO A 251 -9.03 -6.66 18.44
N ALA A 252 -8.43 -7.72 18.94
CA ALA A 252 -8.57 -9.05 18.36
C ALA A 252 -8.69 -10.13 19.43
N ASN A 253 -9.41 -11.20 19.13
CA ASN A 253 -9.51 -12.36 20.02
C ASN A 253 -8.18 -13.10 20.10
N VAL A 254 -7.77 -13.45 21.31
CA VAL A 254 -6.58 -14.28 21.56
C VAL A 254 -6.79 -15.64 20.90
N GLY A 255 -5.76 -16.10 20.16
CA GLY A 255 -5.80 -17.37 19.44
C GLY A 255 -6.46 -17.32 18.06
N SER A 256 -6.94 -16.15 17.60
CA SER A 256 -7.40 -15.97 16.23
C SER A 256 -6.21 -15.87 15.26
N PRO A 257 -6.02 -16.86 14.35
CA PRO A 257 -4.86 -16.86 13.44
C PRO A 257 -4.83 -15.67 12.50
N THR A 258 -5.98 -15.09 12.18
CA THR A 258 -6.12 -13.95 11.26
C THR A 258 -5.76 -12.61 11.89
N CYS A 259 -5.62 -12.56 13.22
CA CYS A 259 -5.44 -11.33 14.00
C CYS A 259 -4.20 -11.34 14.92
N GLU A 260 -3.33 -12.35 14.81
CA GLU A 260 -2.11 -12.40 15.63
C GLU A 260 -1.21 -11.16 15.43
N GLY A 261 -1.18 -10.63 14.22
CA GLY A 261 -0.45 -9.39 13.90
C GLY A 261 -1.04 -8.17 14.58
N ASN A 262 -2.38 -8.07 14.69
CA ASN A 262 -3.02 -6.97 15.41
C ASN A 262 -2.62 -6.95 16.88
N LEU A 263 -2.67 -8.13 17.54
CA LEU A 263 -2.25 -8.26 18.95
C LEU A 263 -0.76 -7.91 19.14
N GLN A 264 0.09 -8.23 18.16
CA GLN A 264 1.49 -7.82 18.21
C GLN A 264 1.63 -6.31 18.06
N LEU A 265 0.95 -5.69 17.11
CA LEU A 265 0.97 -4.23 16.93
C LEU A 265 0.50 -3.49 18.19
N LEU A 266 -0.56 -3.98 18.87
CA LEU A 266 -1.02 -3.39 20.13
C LEU A 266 0.06 -3.48 21.24
N LYS A 267 0.78 -4.60 21.32
CA LYS A 267 1.89 -4.76 22.28
C LYS A 267 3.07 -3.83 21.96
N ASP A 268 3.27 -3.53 20.68
CA ASP A 268 4.33 -2.66 20.18
C ASP A 268 3.94 -1.17 20.25
N GLY A 269 2.73 -0.85 20.76
CA GLY A 269 2.28 0.51 21.04
C GLY A 269 1.38 1.11 19.95
N ALA A 270 0.84 0.31 19.01
CA ALA A 270 -0.16 0.80 18.08
C ALA A 270 -1.43 1.25 18.81
N ILE A 271 -2.07 2.29 18.29
CA ILE A 271 -3.29 2.87 18.87
C ILE A 271 -4.47 1.92 18.62
N LEU A 272 -5.20 1.57 19.69
CA LEU A 272 -6.39 0.74 19.61
C LEU A 272 -7.56 1.53 19.00
N VAL A 273 -8.27 0.93 18.07
CA VAL A 273 -9.41 1.52 17.38
C VAL A 273 -10.67 0.66 17.57
N GLU A 274 -11.74 1.28 18.06
CA GLU A 274 -13.07 0.71 18.16
C GLU A 274 -14.04 1.40 17.18
N GLU A 275 -13.84 2.71 16.95
CA GLU A 275 -14.61 3.52 16.00
C GLU A 275 -13.69 4.46 15.19
N GLY A 276 -14.19 4.98 14.06
CA GLY A 276 -13.40 5.88 13.22
C GLY A 276 -12.93 7.16 13.92
N TRP A 277 -13.60 7.57 15.02
CA TRP A 277 -13.18 8.74 15.79
C TRP A 277 -11.85 8.51 16.51
N ASP A 278 -11.54 7.30 16.93
CA ASP A 278 -10.27 6.98 17.59
C ASP A 278 -9.06 7.28 16.70
N VAL A 279 -9.26 7.22 15.38
CA VAL A 279 -8.23 7.61 14.40
C VAL A 279 -8.27 9.11 14.15
N MET A 280 -9.45 9.70 13.92
CA MET A 280 -9.55 11.08 13.46
C MET A 280 -9.24 12.10 14.54
N GLN A 281 -9.48 11.80 15.81
CA GLN A 281 -9.21 12.70 16.92
C GLN A 281 -7.71 13.06 17.03
N GLU A 282 -6.80 12.16 16.61
CA GLU A 282 -5.35 12.41 16.63
C GLU A 282 -4.95 13.56 15.68
N TYR A 283 -5.78 13.84 14.66
CA TYR A 283 -5.48 14.83 13.61
C TYR A 283 -6.38 16.07 13.61
N VAL A 284 -7.30 16.21 14.57
CA VAL A 284 -8.19 17.39 14.68
C VAL A 284 -7.40 18.69 14.76
N HIS A 285 -6.27 18.68 15.47
CA HIS A 285 -5.43 19.87 15.63
C HIS A 285 -4.71 20.28 14.34
N LEU A 286 -4.50 19.34 13.40
CA LEU A 286 -3.90 19.62 12.08
C LEU A 286 -4.95 20.05 11.05
N TYR A 287 -6.18 19.55 11.18
CA TYR A 287 -7.28 19.78 10.24
C TYR A 287 -8.59 20.21 10.93
N PRO A 288 -8.58 21.31 11.72
CA PRO A 288 -9.73 21.70 12.56
C PRO A 288 -10.97 22.04 11.75
N ASP A 289 -10.82 22.51 10.53
CA ASP A 289 -11.92 22.88 9.64
C ASP A 289 -12.49 21.71 8.83
N LYS A 290 -11.76 20.62 8.71
CA LYS A 290 -12.09 19.46 7.87
C LYS A 290 -12.61 18.28 8.67
N ILE A 291 -12.01 18.00 9.82
CA ILE A 291 -12.38 16.87 10.67
C ILE A 291 -13.54 17.27 11.58
N ARG A 292 -14.68 16.57 11.42
CA ARG A 292 -15.86 16.80 12.26
C ARG A 292 -16.40 15.49 12.79
N ARG A 293 -16.46 15.35 14.12
CA ARG A 293 -17.16 14.21 14.73
C ARG A 293 -18.60 14.22 14.32
N ARG A 294 -19.06 13.18 13.62
CA ARG A 294 -20.47 12.99 13.27
C ARG A 294 -21.08 11.98 14.24
N SER A 295 -22.18 12.36 14.85
CA SER A 295 -22.90 11.52 15.81
C SER A 295 -23.54 10.32 15.12
N ARG A 296 -23.29 9.14 15.71
CA ARG A 296 -23.74 7.77 15.44
C ARG A 296 -23.16 7.08 14.22
N PRO A 297 -22.50 5.93 14.45
CA PRO A 297 -22.16 5.01 13.37
C PRO A 297 -23.46 4.44 12.78
N ILE A 298 -23.60 4.54 11.45
CA ILE A 298 -24.63 3.78 10.73
C ILE A 298 -24.14 2.35 10.68
N ALA A 299 -24.95 1.41 11.19
CA ALA A 299 -24.63 -0.02 11.03
C ALA A 299 -24.65 -0.36 9.53
N MET A 300 -23.52 -0.78 9.01
CA MET A 300 -23.39 -1.28 7.65
C MET A 300 -23.46 -2.80 7.65
N THR A 301 -24.02 -3.36 6.59
CA THR A 301 -24.01 -4.80 6.34
C THR A 301 -23.26 -5.09 5.04
N LEU A 302 -22.74 -6.30 4.92
CA LEU A 302 -22.24 -6.77 3.63
C LEU A 302 -23.42 -6.96 2.68
N THR A 303 -23.28 -6.51 1.44
CA THR A 303 -24.28 -6.76 0.40
C THR A 303 -24.29 -8.25 0.02
N GLU A 304 -25.37 -8.71 -0.62
CA GLU A 304 -25.46 -10.11 -1.06
C GLU A 304 -24.30 -10.50 -2.00
N ASP A 305 -23.89 -9.58 -2.86
CA ASP A 305 -22.76 -9.83 -3.77
C ASP A 305 -21.42 -9.92 -3.02
N GLU A 306 -21.20 -9.07 -2.03
CA GLU A 306 -20.02 -9.13 -1.15
C GLU A 306 -19.98 -10.43 -0.33
N GLN A 307 -21.15 -10.93 0.12
CA GLN A 307 -21.28 -12.21 0.82
C GLN A 307 -21.04 -13.38 -0.12
N LYS A 308 -21.57 -13.35 -1.34
CA LYS A 308 -21.32 -14.38 -2.37
C LYS A 308 -19.85 -14.44 -2.78
N GLU A 309 -19.22 -13.28 -3.00
CA GLU A 309 -17.79 -13.21 -3.33
C GLU A 309 -16.92 -13.83 -2.22
N GLN A 310 -17.27 -13.56 -0.95
CA GLN A 310 -16.62 -14.16 0.21
C GLN A 310 -16.77 -15.69 0.24
N SER A 311 -17.98 -16.19 0.04
CA SER A 311 -18.30 -17.63 0.05
C SER A 311 -17.56 -18.37 -1.06
N GLN A 312 -17.62 -17.89 -2.29
CA GLN A 312 -16.93 -18.47 -3.45
C GLN A 312 -15.40 -18.51 -3.26
N ARG A 313 -14.87 -17.51 -2.57
CA ARG A 313 -13.45 -17.45 -2.28
C ARG A 313 -13.02 -18.44 -1.20
N ALA A 314 -13.81 -18.60 -0.15
CA ALA A 314 -13.58 -19.62 0.88
C ALA A 314 -13.55 -21.02 0.23
N GLU A 315 -14.51 -21.34 -0.63
CA GLU A 315 -14.59 -22.61 -1.36
C GLU A 315 -13.37 -22.83 -2.28
N ARG A 316 -12.93 -21.80 -3.02
CA ARG A 316 -11.74 -21.90 -3.89
C ARG A 316 -10.47 -22.14 -3.08
N THR A 317 -10.35 -21.51 -1.92
CA THR A 317 -9.20 -21.69 -1.02
C THR A 317 -9.18 -23.10 -0.46
N GLU A 318 -10.32 -23.62 0.05
CA GLU A 318 -10.44 -24.99 0.54
C GLU A 318 -10.14 -26.02 -0.55
N ARG A 319 -10.63 -25.79 -1.76
CA ARG A 319 -10.37 -26.67 -2.91
C ARG A 319 -8.89 -26.69 -3.29
N ALA A 320 -8.22 -25.55 -3.27
CA ALA A 320 -6.78 -25.44 -3.53
C ALA A 320 -5.96 -26.14 -2.43
N GLU A 321 -6.35 -25.99 -1.15
CA GLU A 321 -5.69 -26.65 -0.02
C GLU A 321 -5.90 -28.17 -0.05
N ARG A 322 -7.08 -28.66 -0.41
CA ARG A 322 -7.35 -30.10 -0.63
C ARG A 322 -6.53 -30.66 -1.80
N SER A 323 -6.46 -29.95 -2.93
CA SER A 323 -5.68 -30.33 -4.09
C SER A 323 -4.17 -30.46 -3.80
N VAL A 324 -3.62 -29.60 -2.94
CA VAL A 324 -2.22 -29.68 -2.48
C VAL A 324 -2.02 -30.84 -1.50
N ALA A 325 -3.01 -31.16 -0.67
CA ALA A 325 -2.96 -32.28 0.27
C ALA A 325 -3.05 -33.67 -0.39
N GLU A 326 -3.60 -33.74 -1.61
CA GLU A 326 -3.78 -34.97 -2.42
C GLU A 326 -2.59 -35.23 -3.37
N LEU A 327 -1.57 -34.38 -3.44
CA LEU A 327 -0.39 -34.62 -4.25
C LEU A 327 0.46 -35.76 -3.65
N PRO A 328 0.73 -36.86 -4.39
CA PRO A 328 1.55 -37.96 -3.89
C PRO A 328 2.99 -37.46 -3.70
N GLY A 329 3.45 -37.45 -2.45
CA GLY A 329 4.84 -37.13 -2.08
C GLY A 329 5.03 -35.96 -1.10
N VAL A 330 3.98 -35.26 -0.69
CA VAL A 330 4.08 -34.24 0.36
C VAL A 330 3.94 -34.93 1.73
N ARG A 331 5.09 -35.23 2.37
CA ARG A 331 5.11 -35.73 3.76
C ARG A 331 4.60 -34.64 4.70
N ARG A 332 3.60 -34.97 5.52
CA ARG A 332 3.22 -34.18 6.70
C ARG A 332 4.41 -34.14 7.65
N ASN A 333 4.86 -32.94 7.97
CA ASN A 333 5.88 -32.71 9.00
C ASN A 333 5.19 -32.79 10.39
N ASP A 334 4.77 -34.00 10.77
CA ASP A 334 4.23 -34.32 12.11
C ASP A 334 5.36 -34.74 13.06
N ASP A 335 6.49 -34.05 13.01
CA ASP A 335 7.53 -34.22 14.02
C ASP A 335 7.23 -33.33 15.24
N LYS A 336 6.34 -33.83 16.10
CA LYS A 336 6.31 -33.47 17.52
C LYS A 336 7.63 -33.95 18.16
N LYS A 337 8.67 -33.14 18.12
CA LYS A 337 9.77 -33.30 19.04
C LYS A 337 9.26 -33.03 20.46
N VAL A 338 9.17 -34.11 21.23
CA VAL A 338 9.03 -34.09 22.69
C VAL A 338 10.16 -33.22 23.23
N ILE A 339 9.81 -32.04 23.70
CA ILE A 339 10.76 -31.15 24.41
C ILE A 339 10.85 -31.69 25.83
N ASP A 340 12.03 -32.19 26.14
CA ASP A 340 12.45 -32.66 27.46
C ASP A 340 12.26 -31.54 28.52
N LYS A 341 11.87 -31.96 29.72
CA LYS A 341 11.52 -31.08 30.85
C LYS A 341 12.69 -30.18 31.23
N PRO A 342 12.48 -28.86 31.50
CA PRO A 342 13.52 -28.05 32.10
C PRO A 342 13.72 -28.43 33.57
N GLN A 343 14.97 -28.66 33.93
CA GLN A 343 15.43 -28.87 35.31
C GLN A 343 15.04 -27.68 36.20
N LYS A 344 14.51 -27.99 37.38
CA LYS A 344 14.24 -27.05 38.47
C LYS A 344 15.53 -26.29 38.83
N ARG A 345 15.53 -24.98 38.63
CA ARG A 345 16.46 -24.10 39.35
C ARG A 345 15.83 -23.69 40.67
N HIS A 346 16.50 -24.10 41.75
CA HIS A 346 16.25 -23.60 43.11
C HIS A 346 16.59 -22.10 43.16
N TYR A 347 15.65 -21.32 43.63
CA TYR A 347 15.94 -20.03 44.24
C TYR A 347 16.24 -20.28 45.69
N ILE A 348 17.41 -19.87 46.13
CA ILE A 348 17.78 -19.71 47.54
C ILE A 348 17.97 -18.20 47.72
N ASP A 349 17.25 -17.69 48.71
CA ASP A 349 17.32 -16.42 49.47
C ASP A 349 17.54 -15.11 48.69
#